data_47fb92767811bf231fe57bf1041c757e
#
_entry.id   47fb92767811bf231fe57bf1041c757e
#
_cell.length_a   1.000
_cell.length_b   1.000
_cell.length_c   1.000
_cell.angle_alpha   90.00
_cell.angle_beta   90.00
_cell.angle_gamma   90.00
#
_symmetry.space_group_name_H-M   'P 1'
#
loop_
_entity.id
_entity.type
_entity.pdbx_description
1 polymer ?
#
loop_
_entity_poly.entity_id
_entity_poly.type
_entity_poly.pdbx_seq_one_letter_code
_entity_poly.pdbx_strand_id
1 'polypeptide(L)'
;MKRALVLFCVFCLTSIVPSPVQADDNVKDGVFVHISHGSDDPHRLLMALNMAKIMADDHDVLVYLDIEGVDAVLKDSPDITYSHFPSSRTQFSALLEQGVTLMVCPGCLKAAGKSREDVADGIQIADKNAFFDFTKGRILTLDY
;
A
#
# COMPACT_ATOMS: atom_id res chain seq x y z
N MET A 1 62.48 -1.81 56.55
CA MET A 1 61.01 -1.66 56.53
C MET A 1 60.62 -1.19 55.17
N LYS A 2 60.17 -2.09 54.27
CA LYS A 2 59.75 -1.78 52.87
C LYS A 2 58.19 -1.71 52.80
N ARG A 3 57.66 -0.57 52.56
CA ARG A 3 56.20 -0.37 52.37
C ARG A 3 55.85 -0.68 50.89
N ALA A 4 55.07 -1.74 50.64
CA ALA A 4 54.52 -2.08 49.36
C ALA A 4 53.25 -1.25 49.16
N LEU A 5 53.27 -0.46 48.09
CA LEU A 5 52.08 0.35 47.62
C LEU A 5 51.25 -0.53 46.66
N VAL A 6 50.10 -0.99 47.15
CA VAL A 6 49.13 -1.74 46.30
C VAL A 6 48.28 -0.75 45.51
N LEU A 7 48.50 -0.72 44.21
CA LEU A 7 47.72 0.09 43.27
C LEU A 7 46.42 -0.67 42.95
N PHE A 8 45.25 -0.16 43.39
CA PHE A 8 43.95 -0.72 43.12
C PHE A 8 43.43 -0.12 41.80
N CYS A 9 43.57 -0.87 40.69
CA CYS A 9 42.97 -0.48 39.42
C CYS A 9 41.45 -0.76 39.44
N VAL A 10 40.65 0.28 39.62
CA VAL A 10 39.19 0.20 39.45
C VAL A 10 38.88 0.18 37.96
N PHE A 11 38.53 -0.99 37.44
CA PHE A 11 38.09 -1.17 36.06
C PHE A 11 36.62 -0.76 35.99
N CYS A 12 36.35 0.47 35.51
CA CYS A 12 34.99 0.99 35.31
C CYS A 12 34.41 0.32 34.05
N LEU A 13 33.64 -0.77 34.20
CA LEU A 13 32.86 -1.35 33.14
C LEU A 13 31.67 -0.38 32.82
N THR A 14 31.83 0.43 31.81
CA THR A 14 30.71 1.18 31.24
C THR A 14 29.81 0.20 30.48
N SER A 15 28.69 -0.19 31.08
CA SER A 15 27.65 -0.97 30.44
C SER A 15 26.98 -0.06 29.37
N ILE A 16 27.24 -0.33 28.09
CA ILE A 16 26.51 0.25 26.99
C ILE A 16 25.12 -0.41 26.99
N VAL A 17 24.16 0.24 27.61
CA VAL A 17 22.75 -0.16 27.52
C VAL A 17 22.25 0.31 26.13
N PRO A 18 21.85 -0.59 25.23
CA PRO A 18 21.26 -0.18 23.98
C PRO A 18 19.97 0.60 24.28
N SER A 19 19.89 1.84 23.82
CA SER A 19 18.65 2.61 23.90
C SER A 19 17.56 1.87 23.15
N PRO A 20 16.34 1.71 23.70
CA PRO A 20 15.23 1.15 22.95
C PRO A 20 14.99 2.04 21.73
N VAL A 21 14.96 1.44 20.55
CA VAL A 21 14.48 2.12 19.34
C VAL A 21 13.02 2.43 19.61
N GLN A 22 12.71 3.70 19.85
CA GLN A 22 11.31 4.14 19.90
C GLN A 22 10.76 4.06 18.49
N ALA A 23 9.68 3.28 18.30
CA ALA A 23 8.86 3.37 17.12
C ALA A 23 8.28 4.81 17.07
N ASP A 24 8.30 5.43 15.90
CA ASP A 24 7.64 6.72 15.70
C ASP A 24 6.13 6.45 15.69
N ASP A 25 5.44 6.85 16.76
CA ASP A 25 3.99 6.64 16.94
C ASP A 25 3.14 7.34 15.85
N ASN A 26 3.75 8.16 14.99
CA ASN A 26 3.07 8.84 13.88
C ASN A 26 3.18 8.10 12.54
N VAL A 27 3.93 7.01 12.46
CA VAL A 27 4.08 6.24 11.23
C VAL A 27 2.93 5.24 11.12
N LYS A 28 2.04 5.44 10.14
CA LYS A 28 0.98 4.49 9.82
C LYS A 28 1.56 3.26 9.12
N ASP A 29 1.04 2.09 9.45
CA ASP A 29 1.27 0.89 8.65
C ASP A 29 0.56 1.02 7.31
N GLY A 30 1.08 0.36 6.28
CA GLY A 30 0.53 0.38 4.93
C GLY A 30 -0.26 -0.88 4.60
N VAL A 31 -1.27 -0.72 3.75
CA VAL A 31 -1.98 -1.84 3.13
C VAL A 31 -1.83 -1.76 1.63
N PHE A 32 -1.19 -2.77 1.06
CA PHE A 32 -1.09 -2.97 -0.38
C PHE A 32 -2.21 -3.89 -0.83
N VAL A 33 -3.14 -3.36 -1.63
CA VAL A 33 -4.27 -4.11 -2.18
C VAL A 33 -3.99 -4.38 -3.65
N HIS A 34 -3.73 -5.64 -3.97
CA HIS A 34 -3.51 -6.12 -5.33
C HIS A 34 -4.81 -6.66 -5.91
N ILE A 35 -5.19 -6.18 -7.08
CA ILE A 35 -6.42 -6.53 -7.78
C ILE A 35 -6.06 -7.03 -9.18
N SER A 36 -6.21 -8.33 -9.41
CA SER A 36 -5.93 -8.97 -10.70
C SER A 36 -7.19 -9.25 -11.54
N HIS A 37 -8.37 -8.99 -10.98
CA HIS A 37 -9.67 -9.20 -11.62
C HIS A 37 -10.43 -7.88 -11.81
N GLY A 38 -11.18 -7.80 -12.90
CA GLY A 38 -12.03 -6.67 -13.24
C GLY A 38 -13.48 -7.10 -13.48
N SER A 39 -13.96 -6.90 -14.69
CA SER A 39 -15.32 -7.31 -15.10
C SER A 39 -15.50 -8.83 -15.20
N ASP A 40 -14.43 -9.59 -15.27
CA ASP A 40 -14.37 -11.06 -15.26
C ASP A 40 -14.76 -11.67 -13.92
N ASP A 41 -14.44 -10.99 -12.79
CA ASP A 41 -14.87 -11.37 -11.45
C ASP A 41 -15.30 -10.14 -10.64
N PRO A 42 -16.53 -9.65 -10.84
CA PRO A 42 -17.05 -8.47 -10.14
C PRO A 42 -17.03 -8.58 -8.62
N HIS A 43 -17.16 -9.78 -8.07
CA HIS A 43 -17.14 -9.98 -6.62
C HIS A 43 -15.76 -9.70 -6.03
N ARG A 44 -14.70 -10.22 -6.64
CA ARG A 44 -13.32 -9.97 -6.20
C ARG A 44 -12.98 -8.49 -6.29
N LEU A 45 -13.27 -7.86 -7.43
CA LEU A 45 -13.03 -6.43 -7.61
C LEU A 45 -13.68 -5.59 -6.51
N LEU A 46 -15.01 -5.74 -6.35
CA LEU A 46 -15.77 -4.88 -5.44
C LEU A 46 -15.47 -5.16 -3.96
N MET A 47 -15.11 -6.42 -3.62
CA MET A 47 -14.63 -6.78 -2.29
C MET A 47 -13.28 -6.12 -2.02
N ALA A 48 -12.34 -6.16 -2.97
CA ALA A 48 -11.03 -5.55 -2.84
C ALA A 48 -11.13 -4.03 -2.61
N LEU A 49 -11.94 -3.34 -3.42
CA LEU A 49 -12.17 -1.90 -3.29
C LEU A 49 -12.84 -1.55 -1.94
N ASN A 50 -13.78 -2.37 -1.48
CA ASN A 50 -14.40 -2.18 -0.18
C ASN A 50 -13.41 -2.37 0.98
N MET A 51 -12.53 -3.37 0.90
CA MET A 51 -11.45 -3.55 1.88
C MET A 51 -10.46 -2.40 1.87
N ALA A 52 -10.05 -1.94 0.69
CA ALA A 52 -9.19 -0.77 0.56
C ALA A 52 -9.80 0.46 1.26
N LYS A 53 -11.10 0.71 1.05
CA LYS A 53 -11.82 1.82 1.68
C LYS A 53 -11.85 1.72 3.20
N ILE A 54 -12.13 0.52 3.75
CA ILE A 54 -12.16 0.30 5.21
C ILE A 54 -10.77 0.54 5.81
N MET A 55 -9.71 0.05 5.14
CA MET A 55 -8.34 0.20 5.64
C MET A 55 -7.84 1.64 5.54
N ALA A 56 -8.32 2.42 4.60
CA ALA A 56 -7.91 3.82 4.41
C ALA A 56 -8.35 4.76 5.55
N ASP A 57 -9.22 4.33 6.45
CA ASP A 57 -9.66 5.13 7.59
C ASP A 57 -8.49 5.40 8.56
N ASP A 58 -7.56 4.46 8.72
CA ASP A 58 -6.48 4.54 9.71
C ASP A 58 -5.10 4.08 9.20
N HIS A 59 -5.00 3.56 7.97
CA HIS A 59 -3.77 3.09 7.33
C HIS A 59 -3.45 3.84 6.04
N ASP A 60 -2.19 3.83 5.63
CA ASP A 60 -1.81 4.24 4.27
C ASP A 60 -2.18 3.13 3.30
N VAL A 61 -2.93 3.44 2.24
CA VAL A 61 -3.40 2.42 1.30
C VAL A 61 -2.88 2.69 -0.11
N LEU A 62 -2.38 1.63 -0.74
CA LEU A 62 -2.04 1.59 -2.15
C LEU A 62 -2.83 0.49 -2.83
N VAL A 63 -3.63 0.83 -3.83
CA VAL A 63 -4.34 -0.13 -4.68
C VAL A 63 -3.61 -0.26 -6.01
N TYR A 64 -3.30 -1.50 -6.40
CA TYR A 64 -2.63 -1.81 -7.65
C TYR A 64 -3.46 -2.78 -8.47
N LEU A 65 -3.77 -2.39 -9.71
CA LEU A 65 -4.56 -3.18 -10.65
C LEU A 65 -3.66 -3.67 -11.80
N ASP A 66 -3.71 -4.97 -12.05
CA ASP A 66 -3.01 -5.60 -13.18
C ASP A 66 -3.87 -6.68 -13.84
N ILE A 67 -3.31 -7.41 -14.78
CA ILE A 67 -3.94 -8.49 -15.52
C ILE A 67 -5.34 -8.03 -16.03
N GLU A 68 -6.42 -8.70 -15.64
CA GLU A 68 -7.80 -8.36 -16.01
C GLU A 68 -8.32 -7.14 -15.22
N GLY A 69 -7.72 -6.86 -14.05
CA GLY A 69 -8.08 -5.69 -13.23
C GLY A 69 -7.89 -4.35 -13.94
N VAL A 70 -7.06 -4.29 -15.01
CA VAL A 70 -6.88 -3.06 -15.81
C VAL A 70 -8.16 -2.60 -16.49
N ASP A 71 -9.06 -3.52 -16.80
CA ASP A 71 -10.35 -3.20 -17.42
C ASP A 71 -11.20 -2.26 -16.56
N ALA A 72 -11.14 -2.43 -15.24
CA ALA A 72 -11.98 -1.69 -14.31
C ALA A 72 -11.63 -0.19 -14.21
N VAL A 73 -10.44 0.20 -14.67
CA VAL A 73 -9.93 1.58 -14.54
C VAL A 73 -9.79 2.32 -15.87
N LEU A 74 -10.39 1.80 -16.94
CA LEU A 74 -10.43 2.50 -18.22
C LEU A 74 -11.58 3.51 -18.27
N LYS A 75 -11.45 4.58 -19.05
CA LYS A 75 -12.48 5.61 -19.23
C LYS A 75 -13.78 5.07 -19.81
N ASP A 76 -13.66 4.06 -20.67
CA ASP A 76 -14.79 3.41 -21.35
C ASP A 76 -15.33 2.17 -20.61
N SER A 77 -14.76 1.84 -19.44
CA SER A 77 -15.23 0.71 -18.63
C SER A 77 -16.68 0.89 -18.20
N PRO A 78 -17.47 -0.20 -18.20
CA PRO A 78 -18.80 -0.18 -17.60
C PRO A 78 -18.70 0.06 -16.09
N ASP A 79 -19.77 0.55 -15.48
CA ASP A 79 -19.88 0.58 -14.04
C ASP A 79 -20.19 -0.84 -13.53
N ILE A 80 -19.22 -1.47 -12.89
CA ILE A 80 -19.30 -2.85 -12.45
C ILE A 80 -20.09 -2.93 -11.16
N THR A 81 -21.07 -3.81 -11.11
CA THR A 81 -21.96 -4.01 -9.95
C THR A 81 -22.04 -5.46 -9.55
N TYR A 82 -22.17 -5.73 -8.26
CA TYR A 82 -22.39 -7.07 -7.73
C TYR A 82 -23.05 -7.03 -6.35
N SER A 83 -24.17 -7.76 -6.21
CA SER A 83 -24.87 -7.94 -4.93
C SER A 83 -25.16 -6.60 -4.21
N HIS A 84 -24.76 -6.50 -2.95
CA HIS A 84 -24.97 -5.33 -2.07
C HIS A 84 -23.79 -4.34 -2.07
N PHE A 85 -22.72 -4.63 -2.81
CA PHE A 85 -21.57 -3.72 -2.86
C PHE A 85 -21.92 -2.44 -3.63
N PRO A 86 -21.39 -1.28 -3.19
CA PRO A 86 -21.40 -0.10 -4.06
C PRO A 86 -20.70 -0.40 -5.39
N SER A 87 -21.13 0.23 -6.46
CA SER A 87 -20.56 0.03 -7.80
C SER A 87 -19.07 0.41 -7.86
N SER A 88 -18.34 -0.10 -8.84
CA SER A 88 -16.91 0.18 -9.01
C SER A 88 -16.62 1.67 -9.11
N ARG A 89 -17.41 2.43 -9.90
CA ARG A 89 -17.23 3.89 -10.01
C ARG A 89 -17.43 4.59 -8.68
N THR A 90 -18.45 4.21 -7.92
CA THR A 90 -18.70 4.77 -6.58
C THR A 90 -17.53 4.50 -5.64
N GLN A 91 -16.99 3.29 -5.66
CA GLN A 91 -15.87 2.91 -4.78
C GLN A 91 -14.56 3.57 -5.20
N PHE A 92 -14.24 3.63 -6.49
CA PHE A 92 -13.05 4.35 -6.98
C PHE A 92 -13.11 5.84 -6.62
N SER A 93 -14.25 6.49 -6.82
CA SER A 93 -14.42 7.90 -6.43
C SER A 93 -14.19 8.11 -4.94
N ALA A 94 -14.77 7.25 -4.10
CA ALA A 94 -14.59 7.35 -2.65
C ALA A 94 -13.14 7.15 -2.21
N LEU A 95 -12.42 6.22 -2.83
CA LEU A 95 -10.99 5.98 -2.56
C LEU A 95 -10.13 7.19 -2.97
N LEU A 96 -10.39 7.78 -4.13
CA LEU A 96 -9.70 8.99 -4.57
C LEU A 96 -9.98 10.19 -3.65
N GLU A 97 -11.22 10.34 -3.19
CA GLU A 97 -11.62 11.39 -2.21
C GLU A 97 -10.93 11.20 -0.86
N GLN A 98 -10.66 9.95 -0.43
CA GLN A 98 -9.87 9.63 0.75
C GLN A 98 -8.36 9.81 0.54
N GLY A 99 -7.92 10.14 -0.67
CA GLY A 99 -6.50 10.31 -1.00
C GLY A 99 -5.74 9.00 -1.21
N VAL A 100 -6.45 7.89 -1.41
CA VAL A 100 -5.83 6.59 -1.70
C VAL A 100 -5.14 6.62 -3.04
N THR A 101 -3.91 6.12 -3.10
CA THR A 101 -3.18 5.99 -4.36
C THR A 101 -3.68 4.76 -5.12
N LEU A 102 -4.24 5.00 -6.31
CA LEU A 102 -4.68 3.96 -7.24
C LEU A 102 -3.71 3.89 -8.41
N MET A 103 -3.15 2.70 -8.68
CA MET A 103 -2.19 2.49 -9.74
C MET A 103 -2.59 1.34 -10.65
N VAL A 104 -2.24 1.47 -11.94
CA VAL A 104 -2.46 0.44 -12.95
C VAL A 104 -1.14 0.01 -13.60
N CYS A 105 -1.02 -1.29 -13.90
CA CYS A 105 0.15 -1.90 -14.53
C CYS A 105 0.37 -1.41 -15.96
N PRO A 106 1.48 -0.74 -16.29
CA PRO A 106 1.75 -0.30 -17.65
C PRO A 106 1.94 -1.45 -18.65
N GLY A 107 2.49 -2.58 -18.18
CA GLY A 107 2.68 -3.77 -19.01
C GLY A 107 1.35 -4.42 -19.37
N CYS A 108 0.42 -4.51 -18.42
CA CYS A 108 -0.90 -5.09 -18.62
C CYS A 108 -1.79 -4.19 -19.50
N LEU A 109 -1.72 -2.87 -19.33
CA LEU A 109 -2.36 -1.92 -20.25
C LEU A 109 -1.90 -2.15 -21.69
N LYS A 110 -0.58 -2.24 -21.91
CA LYS A 110 -0.03 -2.51 -23.22
C LYS A 110 -0.48 -3.87 -23.78
N ALA A 111 -0.53 -4.90 -22.95
CA ALA A 111 -1.00 -6.23 -23.35
C ALA A 111 -2.48 -6.19 -23.78
N ALA A 112 -3.30 -5.38 -23.11
CA ALA A 112 -4.71 -5.13 -23.47
C ALA A 112 -4.88 -4.18 -24.66
N GLY A 113 -3.80 -3.73 -25.32
CA GLY A 113 -3.84 -2.77 -26.43
C GLY A 113 -4.25 -1.36 -26.02
N LYS A 114 -4.10 -1.02 -24.75
CA LYS A 114 -4.44 0.27 -24.13
C LYS A 114 -3.20 1.08 -23.79
N SER A 115 -3.40 2.36 -23.53
CA SER A 115 -2.36 3.32 -23.19
C SER A 115 -2.77 4.16 -21.97
N ARG A 116 -1.90 5.08 -21.53
CA ARG A 116 -2.24 6.01 -20.45
C ARG A 116 -3.46 6.88 -20.76
N GLU A 117 -3.65 7.25 -21.99
CA GLU A 117 -4.77 8.10 -22.46
C GLU A 117 -6.13 7.44 -22.26
N ASP A 118 -6.15 6.10 -22.19
CA ASP A 118 -7.35 5.31 -21.98
C ASP A 118 -7.71 5.17 -20.49
N VAL A 119 -6.76 5.48 -19.58
CA VAL A 119 -6.95 5.31 -18.13
C VAL A 119 -7.77 6.46 -17.56
N ALA A 120 -8.70 6.13 -16.66
CA ALA A 120 -9.56 7.10 -15.99
C ALA A 120 -8.75 8.12 -15.18
N ASP A 121 -9.32 9.31 -15.00
CA ASP A 121 -8.68 10.39 -14.25
C ASP A 121 -8.51 10.00 -12.78
N GLY A 122 -7.38 10.42 -12.18
CA GLY A 122 -7.02 10.07 -10.80
C GLY A 122 -6.25 8.75 -10.66
N ILE A 123 -6.30 7.86 -11.66
CA ILE A 123 -5.53 6.60 -11.66
C ILE A 123 -4.13 6.86 -12.21
N GLN A 124 -3.12 6.40 -11.50
CA GLN A 124 -1.70 6.58 -11.86
C GLN A 124 -1.17 5.36 -12.62
N ILE A 125 -0.22 5.58 -13.52
CA ILE A 125 0.57 4.49 -14.09
C ILE A 125 1.60 4.06 -13.04
N ALA A 126 1.63 2.77 -12.73
CA ALA A 126 2.53 2.26 -11.70
C ALA A 126 4.01 2.48 -12.04
N ASP A 127 4.76 2.90 -11.01
CA ASP A 127 6.20 2.97 -11.04
C ASP A 127 6.75 2.26 -9.80
N LYS A 128 7.96 1.71 -9.93
CA LYS A 128 8.53 0.84 -8.88
C LYS A 128 8.73 1.53 -7.53
N ASN A 129 8.96 2.85 -7.50
CA ASN A 129 9.23 3.57 -6.27
C ASN A 129 7.95 3.77 -5.46
N ALA A 130 6.82 3.97 -6.13
CA ALA A 130 5.52 4.16 -5.49
C ALA A 130 5.12 2.96 -4.60
N PHE A 131 5.57 1.74 -4.94
CA PHE A 131 5.32 0.54 -4.12
C PHE A 131 6.03 0.57 -2.76
N PHE A 132 7.07 1.39 -2.60
CA PHE A 132 7.85 1.49 -1.36
C PHE A 132 7.69 2.83 -0.66
N ASP A 133 7.17 3.83 -1.38
CA ASP A 133 7.09 5.21 -0.87
C ASP A 133 5.72 5.57 -0.28
N PHE A 134 4.69 4.73 -0.48
CA PHE A 134 3.34 5.03 -0.04
C PHE A 134 3.15 4.96 1.49
N THR A 135 4.03 4.26 2.19
CA THR A 135 4.08 4.22 3.66
C THR A 135 5.51 4.12 4.16
N LYS A 136 5.74 4.51 5.42
CA LYS A 136 7.00 4.27 6.15
C LYS A 136 6.84 3.17 7.21
N GLY A 137 5.64 2.66 7.39
CA GLY A 137 5.32 1.57 8.30
C GLY A 137 5.52 0.18 7.69
N ARG A 138 4.99 -0.82 8.37
CA ARG A 138 4.94 -2.20 7.86
C ARG A 138 3.90 -2.28 6.75
N ILE A 139 4.05 -3.23 5.84
CA ILE A 139 3.12 -3.43 4.73
C ILE A 139 2.39 -4.76 4.92
N LEU A 140 1.06 -4.70 4.96
CA LEU A 140 0.17 -5.84 4.77
C LEU A 140 -0.24 -5.91 3.30
N THR A 141 -0.18 -7.09 2.70
CA THR A 141 -0.66 -7.34 1.33
C THR A 141 -1.97 -8.10 1.35
N LEU A 142 -2.94 -7.63 0.57
CA LEU A 142 -4.20 -8.29 0.28
C LEU A 142 -4.30 -8.53 -1.23
N ASP A 143 -4.55 -9.78 -1.65
CA ASP A 143 -4.66 -10.20 -3.05
C ASP A 143 -6.10 -10.61 -3.41
N TYR A 144 -6.60 -10.11 -4.54
CA TYR A 144 -7.94 -10.38 -5.05
C TYR A 144 -7.97 -10.67 -6.55
#